data_dc1e0eb8fcccdfffee540aa27e524615
#
_entry.id   dc1e0eb8fcccdfffee540aa27e524615
#
_cell.length_a   1.000
_cell.length_b   1.000
_cell.length_c   1.000
_cell.angle_alpha   90.00
_cell.angle_beta   90.00
_cell.angle_gamma   90.00
#
_symmetry.space_group_name_H-M   'P 1'
#
loop_
_entity.id
_entity.type
_entity.pdbx_description
1 polymer ?
#
loop_
_entity_poly.entity_id
_entity_poly.type
_entity_poly.pdbx_seq_one_letter_code
_entity_poly.pdbx_strand_id
1 'polypeptide(L)'
;MAKNVVVIGTQWGDEGKGKVVDWLTDHAQGVVRFQGGHNAGHTLVIGGKKTVLHLVPSGILRKGVTCYIGNGVVLSPQALIEEIDELVRAGADVAARLRISEACPLILPFHAAIDIARESAKGAAKIGTTGRGIGPAYEDKVARRAIRIRDLLVPERFSAKLEPLLDFHNFVLTKYLGAKPVDFAKTRDEALALAPRLKPLVADVSRALYDANRAGKNLLFEGAQGALLDVDHGTYPYVTSSNCVAGAAAAGAGIGPQMLHYVLGITKAYSTRVGSGPFPTELDDSTGELLRTRGQEFGSTTGRPRRCGWFDAAALRRSIQINGVSGLCITKLDVLDAMDKVRLCTGYRVDGVLHELLPLAAEDAARCEPVYEELPGWQESTVGLSAYDRLPARARAYLERLQTVCGVPMDMISTGADRNETIVLRHPFH
;
A
#
# COMPACT_ATOMS: atom_id res chain seq x y z
N MET A 1 -2.88 -16.38 -23.41
CA MET A 1 -1.82 -15.37 -23.18
C MET A 1 -1.83 -15.04 -21.70
N ALA A 2 -0.67 -14.70 -21.12
CA ALA A 2 -0.60 -14.23 -19.73
C ALA A 2 -1.50 -13.01 -19.55
N LYS A 3 -2.20 -12.93 -18.43
CA LYS A 3 -2.93 -11.73 -18.01
C LYS A 3 -2.34 -11.25 -16.67
N ASN A 4 -1.80 -10.05 -16.64
CA ASN A 4 -1.20 -9.47 -15.46
C ASN A 4 -2.18 -8.47 -14.82
N VAL A 5 -2.31 -8.56 -13.51
CA VAL A 5 -3.22 -7.71 -12.73
C VAL A 5 -2.42 -6.85 -11.76
N VAL A 6 -2.70 -5.56 -11.72
CA VAL A 6 -2.15 -4.63 -10.73
C VAL A 6 -3.23 -4.32 -9.71
N VAL A 7 -2.94 -4.57 -8.44
CA VAL A 7 -3.83 -4.24 -7.31
C VAL A 7 -3.29 -3.01 -6.60
N ILE A 8 -4.10 -1.95 -6.57
CA ILE A 8 -3.77 -0.69 -5.90
C ILE A 8 -4.84 -0.29 -4.88
N GLY A 9 -4.45 0.46 -3.85
CA GLY A 9 -5.40 1.19 -3.02
C GLY A 9 -5.79 2.51 -3.71
N THR A 10 -7.05 2.85 -3.69
CA THR A 10 -7.56 4.06 -4.35
C THR A 10 -7.78 5.24 -3.40
N GLN A 11 -7.64 5.02 -2.10
CA GLN A 11 -7.84 6.01 -1.03
C GLN A 11 -6.50 6.33 -0.34
N TRP A 12 -6.50 6.56 0.97
CA TRP A 12 -5.30 6.82 1.79
C TRP A 12 -4.70 5.56 2.43
N GLY A 13 -4.73 4.43 1.73
CA GLY A 13 -4.25 3.15 2.26
C GLY A 13 -5.27 2.45 3.15
N ASP A 14 -4.89 1.26 3.63
CA ASP A 14 -5.72 0.43 4.53
C ASP A 14 -7.09 -0.01 3.94
N GLU A 15 -7.22 -0.02 2.62
CA GLU A 15 -8.46 -0.41 1.91
C GLU A 15 -8.78 -1.93 2.00
N GLY A 16 -7.92 -2.73 2.64
CA GLY A 16 -8.13 -4.18 2.72
C GLY A 16 -7.51 -4.95 1.55
N LYS A 17 -6.50 -4.39 0.89
CA LYS A 17 -5.79 -5.02 -0.25
C LYS A 17 -5.30 -6.43 0.03
N GLY A 18 -4.80 -6.70 1.24
CA GLY A 18 -4.23 -8.01 1.58
C GLY A 18 -5.19 -9.18 1.34
N LYS A 19 -6.46 -9.07 1.76
CA LYS A 19 -7.49 -10.09 1.51
C LYS A 19 -7.70 -10.34 0.02
N VAL A 20 -7.79 -9.27 -0.76
CA VAL A 20 -8.06 -9.36 -2.22
C VAL A 20 -6.86 -9.93 -2.96
N VAL A 21 -5.64 -9.51 -2.60
CA VAL A 21 -4.41 -10.07 -3.15
C VAL A 21 -4.29 -11.56 -2.82
N ASP A 22 -4.57 -11.98 -1.58
CA ASP A 22 -4.58 -13.39 -1.21
C ASP A 22 -5.60 -14.19 -2.03
N TRP A 23 -6.80 -13.65 -2.23
CA TRP A 23 -7.82 -14.30 -3.05
C TRP A 23 -7.39 -14.44 -4.52
N LEU A 24 -6.85 -13.38 -5.12
CA LEU A 24 -6.37 -13.37 -6.50
C LEU A 24 -5.14 -14.23 -6.72
N THR A 25 -4.36 -14.48 -5.69
CA THR A 25 -3.13 -15.28 -5.76
C THR A 25 -3.38 -16.71 -6.20
N ASP A 26 -4.59 -17.27 -6.00
CA ASP A 26 -4.96 -18.60 -6.49
C ASP A 26 -4.93 -18.69 -8.05
N HIS A 27 -4.98 -17.56 -8.74
CA HIS A 27 -4.96 -17.45 -10.20
C HIS A 27 -3.64 -16.88 -10.76
N ALA A 28 -2.65 -16.65 -9.89
CA ALA A 28 -1.35 -16.10 -10.25
C ALA A 28 -0.22 -17.10 -9.99
N GLN A 29 0.78 -17.14 -10.86
CA GLN A 29 2.00 -17.91 -10.67
C GLN A 29 3.13 -17.06 -10.08
N GLY A 30 2.95 -15.73 -10.02
CA GLY A 30 3.89 -14.82 -9.39
C GLY A 30 3.21 -13.63 -8.74
N VAL A 31 3.71 -13.20 -7.57
CA VAL A 31 3.26 -11.99 -6.86
C VAL A 31 4.43 -11.04 -6.68
N VAL A 32 4.25 -9.77 -7.03
CA VAL A 32 5.31 -8.77 -7.14
C VAL A 32 5.01 -7.56 -6.26
N ARG A 33 5.86 -7.27 -5.28
CA ARG A 33 5.91 -5.97 -4.60
C ARG A 33 6.81 -5.04 -5.40
N PHE A 34 6.30 -3.88 -5.76
CA PHE A 34 6.99 -2.98 -6.68
C PHE A 34 7.37 -1.62 -6.06
N GLN A 35 6.87 -1.28 -4.87
CA GLN A 35 7.16 -0.01 -4.20
C GLN A 35 6.94 -0.09 -2.68
N GLY A 36 7.28 1.00 -1.97
CA GLY A 36 7.21 1.09 -0.51
C GLY A 36 8.39 0.40 0.17
N GLY A 37 8.18 0.00 1.39
CA GLY A 37 9.12 -0.73 2.21
C GLY A 37 8.39 -1.47 3.32
N HIS A 38 9.06 -1.71 4.43
CA HIS A 38 8.46 -2.38 5.60
C HIS A 38 7.52 -1.48 6.42
N ASN A 39 7.17 -0.29 5.93
CA ASN A 39 6.08 0.54 6.45
C ASN A 39 4.69 0.03 6.04
N ALA A 40 4.58 -0.84 5.04
CA ALA A 40 3.34 -1.52 4.71
C ALA A 40 2.99 -2.59 5.76
N GLY A 41 1.71 -2.92 5.88
CA GLY A 41 1.22 -4.01 6.73
C GLY A 41 0.04 -4.68 6.03
N HIS A 42 0.30 -5.80 5.33
CA HIS A 42 -0.74 -6.57 4.66
C HIS A 42 -1.18 -7.71 5.58
N THR A 43 -2.35 -7.53 6.17
CA THR A 43 -2.94 -8.56 7.04
C THR A 43 -3.67 -9.60 6.21
N LEU A 44 -3.33 -10.85 6.40
CA LEU A 44 -3.94 -12.02 5.80
C LEU A 44 -4.56 -12.90 6.88
N VAL A 45 -5.72 -13.48 6.61
CA VAL A 45 -6.36 -14.46 7.48
C VAL A 45 -6.55 -15.74 6.67
N ILE A 46 -5.76 -16.76 6.98
CA ILE A 46 -5.78 -18.06 6.29
C ILE A 46 -6.04 -19.16 7.31
N GLY A 47 -7.15 -19.90 7.16
CA GLY A 47 -7.52 -20.94 8.10
C GLY A 47 -7.65 -20.44 9.56
N GLY A 48 -8.17 -19.24 9.75
CA GLY A 48 -8.30 -18.59 11.06
C GLY A 48 -7.01 -18.01 11.64
N LYS A 49 -5.85 -18.26 11.01
CA LYS A 49 -4.56 -17.71 11.46
C LYS A 49 -4.29 -16.36 10.79
N LYS A 50 -4.09 -15.34 11.60
CA LYS A 50 -3.71 -13.99 11.16
C LYS A 50 -2.20 -13.90 10.95
N THR A 51 -1.76 -13.44 9.78
CA THR A 51 -0.37 -13.15 9.44
C THR A 51 -0.28 -11.73 8.90
N VAL A 52 0.70 -10.96 9.35
CA VAL A 52 0.95 -9.60 8.83
C VAL A 52 2.27 -9.61 8.07
N LEU A 53 2.23 -9.22 6.79
CA LEU A 53 3.40 -9.13 5.93
C LEU A 53 3.78 -7.67 5.72
N HIS A 54 5.07 -7.37 5.75
CA HIS A 54 5.60 -6.01 5.60
C HIS A 54 6.38 -5.82 4.30
N LEU A 55 7.27 -6.74 3.95
CA LEU A 55 8.13 -6.71 2.76
C LEU A 55 7.85 -7.87 1.80
N VAL A 56 7.65 -9.06 2.35
CA VAL A 56 7.43 -10.26 1.55
C VAL A 56 6.05 -10.20 0.88
N PRO A 57 5.96 -10.47 -0.44
CA PRO A 57 4.66 -10.49 -1.12
C PRO A 57 3.70 -11.53 -0.56
N SER A 58 2.40 -11.21 -0.57
CA SER A 58 1.33 -12.03 0.03
C SER A 58 1.26 -13.45 -0.54
N GLY A 59 1.71 -13.67 -1.78
CA GLY A 59 1.78 -14.98 -2.41
C GLY A 59 2.68 -16.01 -1.73
N ILE A 60 3.55 -15.58 -0.78
CA ILE A 60 4.47 -16.49 -0.09
C ILE A 60 3.73 -17.56 0.74
N LEU A 61 2.50 -17.28 1.16
CA LEU A 61 1.67 -18.22 1.91
C LEU A 61 0.99 -19.28 1.01
N ARG A 62 1.10 -19.16 -0.33
CA ARG A 62 0.54 -20.09 -1.31
C ARG A 62 1.61 -20.97 -1.94
N LYS A 63 1.44 -22.29 -1.89
CA LYS A 63 2.36 -23.23 -2.54
C LYS A 63 2.39 -23.00 -4.05
N GLY A 64 3.58 -23.10 -4.64
CA GLY A 64 3.76 -22.98 -6.10
C GLY A 64 3.79 -21.54 -6.65
N VAL A 65 3.57 -20.53 -5.82
CA VAL A 65 3.63 -19.12 -6.23
C VAL A 65 5.02 -18.56 -5.96
N THR A 66 5.63 -17.95 -6.96
CA THR A 66 6.92 -17.24 -6.82
C THR A 66 6.67 -15.79 -6.37
N CYS A 67 7.41 -15.32 -5.40
CA CYS A 67 7.30 -13.98 -4.85
C CYS A 67 8.50 -13.13 -5.28
N TYR A 68 8.24 -11.91 -5.74
CA TYR A 68 9.27 -11.00 -6.23
C TYR A 68 9.23 -9.68 -5.47
N ILE A 69 10.38 -9.21 -5.01
CA ILE A 69 10.58 -7.86 -4.51
C ILE A 69 11.31 -7.07 -5.61
N GLY A 70 10.60 -6.14 -6.22
CA GLY A 70 11.09 -5.30 -7.33
C GLY A 70 12.02 -4.18 -6.87
N ASN A 71 12.76 -3.61 -7.81
CA ASN A 71 13.73 -2.53 -7.59
C ASN A 71 13.13 -1.22 -7.05
N GLY A 72 11.83 -1.06 -7.10
CA GLY A 72 11.12 0.10 -6.53
C GLY A 72 10.97 0.04 -5.01
N VAL A 73 11.13 -1.12 -4.39
CA VAL A 73 11.06 -1.30 -2.94
C VAL A 73 12.36 -0.82 -2.28
N VAL A 74 12.24 -0.03 -1.21
CA VAL A 74 13.38 0.25 -0.31
C VAL A 74 13.39 -0.82 0.79
N LEU A 75 14.51 -1.53 0.92
CA LEU A 75 14.60 -2.79 1.63
C LEU A 75 15.47 -2.67 2.88
N SER A 76 14.87 -2.90 4.05
CA SER A 76 15.62 -3.11 5.29
C SER A 76 16.11 -4.56 5.36
N PRO A 77 17.43 -4.85 5.32
CA PRO A 77 17.95 -6.19 5.45
C PRO A 77 17.51 -6.88 6.73
N GLN A 78 17.57 -6.18 7.85
CA GLN A 78 17.18 -6.69 9.16
C GLN A 78 15.70 -7.06 9.20
N ALA A 79 14.80 -6.12 8.83
CA ALA A 79 13.36 -6.37 8.85
C ALA A 79 12.95 -7.50 7.91
N LEU A 80 13.61 -7.64 6.75
CA LEU A 80 13.32 -8.74 5.84
C LEU A 80 13.73 -10.10 6.43
N ILE A 81 14.90 -10.19 7.05
CA ILE A 81 15.36 -11.44 7.66
C ILE A 81 14.47 -11.85 8.83
N GLU A 82 14.04 -10.89 9.67
CA GLU A 82 13.08 -11.13 10.75
C GLU A 82 11.76 -11.69 10.20
N GLU A 83 11.21 -11.08 9.17
CA GLU A 83 9.98 -11.53 8.51
C GLU A 83 10.14 -12.92 7.86
N ILE A 84 11.28 -13.20 7.23
CA ILE A 84 11.61 -14.52 6.69
C ILE A 84 11.63 -15.57 7.81
N ASP A 85 12.26 -15.28 8.95
CA ASP A 85 12.35 -16.20 10.07
C ASP A 85 10.98 -16.52 10.67
N GLU A 86 10.08 -15.53 10.74
CA GLU A 86 8.70 -15.76 11.18
C GLU A 86 7.95 -16.65 10.20
N LEU A 87 8.09 -16.40 8.89
CA LEU A 87 7.44 -17.19 7.84
C LEU A 87 7.96 -18.65 7.81
N VAL A 88 9.26 -18.85 7.94
CA VAL A 88 9.88 -20.19 7.99
C VAL A 88 9.39 -20.96 9.23
N ARG A 89 9.35 -20.30 10.40
CA ARG A 89 8.77 -20.91 11.63
C ARG A 89 7.29 -21.26 11.45
N ALA A 90 6.57 -20.51 10.61
CA ALA A 90 5.18 -20.82 10.26
C ALA A 90 5.04 -21.90 9.16
N GLY A 91 6.15 -22.46 8.66
CA GLY A 91 6.17 -23.55 7.67
C GLY A 91 6.20 -23.09 6.21
N ALA A 92 6.45 -21.81 5.93
CA ALA A 92 6.57 -21.33 4.55
C ALA A 92 7.96 -21.65 3.96
N ASP A 93 7.99 -22.18 2.74
CA ASP A 93 9.24 -22.35 1.99
C ASP A 93 9.62 -21.05 1.29
N VAL A 94 10.26 -20.15 2.03
CA VAL A 94 10.63 -18.83 1.53
C VAL A 94 11.84 -18.90 0.60
N ALA A 95 12.84 -19.72 0.92
CA ALA A 95 14.09 -19.79 0.18
C ALA A 95 13.90 -20.22 -1.29
N ALA A 96 13.03 -21.18 -1.53
CA ALA A 96 12.74 -21.65 -2.89
C ALA A 96 11.96 -20.62 -3.72
N ARG A 97 11.15 -19.76 -3.10
CA ARG A 97 10.13 -18.98 -3.79
C ARG A 97 10.28 -17.47 -3.75
N LEU A 98 11.10 -16.91 -2.85
CA LEU A 98 11.35 -15.46 -2.80
C LEU A 98 12.53 -15.09 -3.72
N ARG A 99 12.35 -14.04 -4.52
CA ARG A 99 13.39 -13.42 -5.35
C ARG A 99 13.39 -11.91 -5.12
N ILE A 100 14.57 -11.34 -4.92
CA ILE A 100 14.79 -9.93 -4.58
C ILE A 100 15.62 -9.30 -5.68
N SER A 101 15.15 -8.19 -6.23
CA SER A 101 15.89 -7.44 -7.22
C SER A 101 17.23 -6.97 -6.66
N GLU A 102 18.32 -7.29 -7.35
CA GLU A 102 19.66 -6.82 -7.01
C GLU A 102 19.79 -5.30 -6.93
N ALA A 103 18.85 -4.58 -7.55
CA ALA A 103 18.79 -3.14 -7.62
C ALA A 103 17.99 -2.47 -6.49
N CYS A 104 17.40 -3.22 -5.54
CA CYS A 104 16.71 -2.64 -4.39
C CYS A 104 17.66 -1.75 -3.57
N PRO A 105 17.30 -0.48 -3.30
CA PRO A 105 18.01 0.36 -2.35
C PRO A 105 17.83 -0.18 -0.93
N LEU A 106 18.89 -0.08 -0.12
CA LEU A 106 18.86 -0.51 1.27
C LEU A 106 18.38 0.59 2.20
N ILE A 107 17.62 0.22 3.21
CA ILE A 107 17.38 1.02 4.41
C ILE A 107 18.41 0.57 5.45
N LEU A 108 19.24 1.52 5.90
CA LEU A 108 20.27 1.32 6.92
C LEU A 108 19.93 2.15 8.16
N PRO A 109 20.56 1.91 9.33
CA PRO A 109 20.20 2.54 10.60
C PRO A 109 20.13 4.09 10.57
N PHE A 110 20.99 4.75 9.81
CA PHE A 110 20.98 6.21 9.69
C PHE A 110 19.72 6.75 8.99
N HIS A 111 19.08 5.99 8.08
CA HIS A 111 17.82 6.41 7.48
C HIS A 111 16.70 6.52 8.54
N ALA A 112 16.59 5.52 9.42
CA ALA A 112 15.63 5.56 10.52
C ALA A 112 15.96 6.69 11.52
N ALA A 113 17.22 6.88 11.85
CA ALA A 113 17.66 7.97 12.74
C ALA A 113 17.28 9.36 12.19
N ILE A 114 17.49 9.58 10.86
CA ILE A 114 17.11 10.84 10.20
C ILE A 114 15.59 11.02 10.16
N ASP A 115 14.83 9.98 9.85
CA ASP A 115 13.37 10.02 9.79
C ASP A 115 12.80 10.46 11.16
N ILE A 116 13.25 9.81 12.24
CA ILE A 116 12.86 10.14 13.62
C ILE A 116 13.29 11.58 14.01
N ALA A 117 14.52 11.95 13.69
CA ALA A 117 15.05 13.28 14.06
C ALA A 117 14.30 14.39 13.30
N ARG A 118 14.02 14.23 12.02
CA ARG A 118 13.23 15.19 11.21
C ARG A 118 11.80 15.34 11.74
N GLU A 119 11.12 14.25 12.07
CA GLU A 119 9.78 14.30 12.65
C GLU A 119 9.80 15.01 14.02
N SER A 120 10.81 14.73 14.84
CA SER A 120 10.96 15.39 16.14
C SER A 120 11.18 16.91 16.00
N ALA A 121 11.98 17.34 15.04
CA ALA A 121 12.27 18.75 14.78
C ALA A 121 11.06 19.54 14.26
N LYS A 122 10.08 18.89 13.60
CA LYS A 122 8.88 19.54 13.06
C LYS A 122 7.82 19.89 14.13
N GLY A 123 7.90 19.36 15.34
CA GLY A 123 6.94 19.64 16.41
C GLY A 123 5.49 19.38 15.99
N ALA A 124 4.64 20.42 15.98
CA ALA A 124 3.24 20.32 15.56
C ALA A 124 3.04 20.09 14.06
N ALA A 125 4.02 20.42 13.22
CA ALA A 125 3.97 20.23 11.76
C ALA A 125 4.41 18.84 11.29
N LYS A 126 4.35 17.84 12.17
CA LYS A 126 4.68 16.44 11.85
C LYS A 126 3.82 15.91 10.71
N ILE A 127 4.44 15.17 9.79
CA ILE A 127 3.74 14.41 8.75
C ILE A 127 3.07 13.16 9.35
N GLY A 128 3.68 12.60 10.41
CA GLY A 128 3.24 11.36 11.05
C GLY A 128 3.86 10.12 10.42
N THR A 129 5.16 10.19 10.06
CA THR A 129 5.90 9.07 9.48
C THR A 129 5.94 7.87 10.44
N THR A 130 6.33 6.71 9.90
CA THR A 130 6.49 5.49 10.72
C THR A 130 7.84 5.43 11.45
N GLY A 131 8.76 6.39 11.22
CA GLY A 131 10.11 6.40 11.78
C GLY A 131 11.02 5.28 11.25
N ARG A 132 10.64 4.63 10.15
CA ARG A 132 11.33 3.45 9.60
C ARG A 132 12.37 3.78 8.52
N GLY A 133 12.61 5.06 8.27
CA GLY A 133 13.62 5.52 7.30
C GLY A 133 13.23 5.38 5.84
N ILE A 134 11.94 5.20 5.53
CA ILE A 134 11.45 5.03 4.16
C ILE A 134 11.77 6.27 3.31
N GLY A 135 11.38 7.46 3.80
CA GLY A 135 11.62 8.73 3.11
C GLY A 135 13.10 9.00 2.82
N PRO A 136 13.98 8.97 3.83
CA PRO A 136 15.41 9.14 3.63
C PRO A 136 16.05 8.13 2.67
N ALA A 137 15.57 6.87 2.63
CA ALA A 137 16.07 5.88 1.68
C ALA A 137 15.64 6.19 0.22
N TYR A 138 14.42 6.68 0.01
CA TYR A 138 13.98 7.18 -1.30
C TYR A 138 14.73 8.45 -1.70
N GLU A 139 14.99 9.36 -0.77
CA GLU A 139 15.82 10.54 -0.99
C GLU A 139 17.22 10.14 -1.51
N ASP A 140 17.86 9.19 -0.87
CA ASP A 140 19.16 8.69 -1.30
C ASP A 140 19.12 7.99 -2.67
N LYS A 141 18.04 7.25 -2.95
CA LYS A 141 17.81 6.63 -4.27
C LYS A 141 17.78 7.67 -5.37
N VAL A 142 16.98 8.74 -5.21
CA VAL A 142 16.82 9.80 -6.22
C VAL A 142 18.09 10.67 -6.32
N ALA A 143 18.75 10.91 -5.19
CA ALA A 143 20.06 11.58 -5.15
C ALA A 143 21.21 10.75 -5.74
N ARG A 144 20.97 9.51 -6.12
CA ARG A 144 21.93 8.57 -6.74
C ARG A 144 23.09 8.18 -5.82
N ARG A 145 22.90 8.24 -4.50
CA ARG A 145 23.87 7.83 -3.47
C ARG A 145 23.44 6.57 -2.69
N ALA A 146 22.26 6.02 -2.97
CA ALA A 146 21.77 4.82 -2.30
C ALA A 146 22.70 3.62 -2.51
N ILE A 147 22.92 2.87 -1.46
CA ILE A 147 23.56 1.54 -1.50
C ILE A 147 22.48 0.54 -1.89
N ARG A 148 22.76 -0.32 -2.86
CA ARG A 148 21.83 -1.36 -3.33
C ARG A 148 22.19 -2.71 -2.74
N ILE A 149 21.23 -3.65 -2.74
CA ILE A 149 21.48 -4.99 -2.18
C ILE A 149 22.67 -5.68 -2.85
N ARG A 150 22.88 -5.53 -4.17
CA ARG A 150 24.07 -6.06 -4.87
C ARG A 150 25.40 -5.53 -4.34
N ASP A 151 25.41 -4.32 -3.76
CA ASP A 151 26.61 -3.74 -3.17
C ASP A 151 26.92 -4.43 -1.84
N LEU A 152 25.89 -4.78 -1.05
CA LEU A 152 26.03 -5.50 0.21
C LEU A 152 26.66 -6.89 0.04
N LEU A 153 26.47 -7.51 -1.13
CA LEU A 153 27.02 -8.85 -1.41
C LEU A 153 28.53 -8.85 -1.67
N VAL A 154 29.15 -7.68 -1.76
CA VAL A 154 30.59 -7.49 -1.95
C VAL A 154 31.10 -6.58 -0.84
N PRO A 155 31.71 -7.14 0.24
CA PRO A 155 32.04 -6.41 1.46
C PRO A 155 32.88 -5.14 1.25
N GLU A 156 33.88 -5.19 0.37
CA GLU A 156 34.75 -4.05 0.06
C GLU A 156 33.96 -2.92 -0.61
N ARG A 157 33.08 -3.27 -1.57
CA ARG A 157 32.18 -2.31 -2.26
C ARG A 157 31.19 -1.69 -1.30
N PHE A 158 30.59 -2.50 -0.41
CA PHE A 158 29.66 -2.03 0.59
C PHE A 158 30.33 -1.02 1.53
N SER A 159 31.49 -1.38 2.10
CA SER A 159 32.23 -0.51 3.02
C SER A 159 32.65 0.81 2.36
N ALA A 160 33.20 0.75 1.14
CA ALA A 160 33.63 1.95 0.40
C ALA A 160 32.49 2.91 0.06
N LYS A 161 31.27 2.41 -0.15
CA LYS A 161 30.05 3.25 -0.37
C LYS A 161 29.44 3.74 0.92
N LEU A 162 29.48 2.93 1.98
CA LEU A 162 28.90 3.26 3.27
C LEU A 162 29.62 4.42 3.95
N GLU A 163 30.94 4.44 3.91
CA GLU A 163 31.75 5.43 4.61
C GLU A 163 31.39 6.89 4.26
N PRO A 164 31.46 7.33 2.99
CA PRO A 164 31.11 8.71 2.63
C PRO A 164 29.60 9.01 2.80
N LEU A 165 28.76 8.00 2.63
CA LEU A 165 27.32 8.17 2.80
C LEU A 165 26.97 8.38 4.27
N LEU A 166 27.56 7.61 5.16
CA LEU A 166 27.33 7.73 6.60
C LEU A 166 27.94 9.01 7.16
N ASP A 167 29.11 9.45 6.66
CA ASP A 167 29.69 10.74 7.02
C ASP A 167 28.74 11.90 6.70
N PHE A 168 28.19 11.91 5.48
CA PHE A 168 27.16 12.89 5.09
C PHE A 168 25.94 12.86 6.02
N HIS A 169 25.39 11.69 6.30
CA HIS A 169 24.20 11.58 7.14
C HIS A 169 24.48 11.90 8.62
N ASN A 170 25.66 11.57 9.12
CA ASN A 170 26.10 11.94 10.46
C ASN A 170 26.30 13.45 10.60
N PHE A 171 26.78 14.12 9.55
CA PHE A 171 26.83 15.58 9.52
C PHE A 171 25.41 16.17 9.67
N VAL A 172 24.43 15.67 8.90
CA VAL A 172 23.03 16.11 8.97
C VAL A 172 22.45 15.83 10.36
N LEU A 173 22.65 14.64 10.90
CA LEU A 173 22.16 14.26 12.24
C LEU A 173 22.74 15.18 13.32
N THR A 174 24.06 15.37 13.35
CA THR A 174 24.71 16.08 14.46
C THR A 174 24.67 17.60 14.33
N LYS A 175 24.90 18.15 13.13
CA LYS A 175 25.03 19.60 12.92
C LYS A 175 23.72 20.29 12.59
N TYR A 176 22.81 19.61 11.94
CA TYR A 176 21.54 20.21 11.54
C TYR A 176 20.36 19.79 12.44
N LEU A 177 20.28 18.50 12.80
CA LEU A 177 19.16 17.97 13.58
C LEU A 177 19.44 17.85 15.08
N GLY A 178 20.68 18.06 15.55
CA GLY A 178 21.08 17.95 16.97
C GLY A 178 20.90 16.52 17.53
N ALA A 179 20.94 15.51 16.66
CA ALA A 179 20.76 14.10 17.01
C ALA A 179 22.12 13.40 17.15
N LYS A 180 22.10 12.18 17.70
CA LYS A 180 23.32 11.37 17.85
C LYS A 180 23.77 10.81 16.50
N PRO A 181 25.09 10.71 16.26
CA PRO A 181 25.60 10.04 15.06
C PRO A 181 25.36 8.53 15.12
N VAL A 182 25.38 7.89 13.95
CA VAL A 182 25.31 6.43 13.80
C VAL A 182 26.74 5.89 13.60
N ASP A 183 27.06 4.80 14.27
CA ASP A 183 28.39 4.19 14.23
C ASP A 183 28.64 3.44 12.93
N PHE A 184 29.78 3.69 12.30
CA PHE A 184 30.17 3.08 11.01
C PHE A 184 30.43 1.58 11.14
N ALA A 185 31.31 1.19 12.11
CA ALA A 185 31.70 -0.20 12.25
C ALA A 185 30.51 -1.10 12.57
N LYS A 186 29.69 -0.66 13.52
CA LYS A 186 28.46 -1.36 13.87
C LYS A 186 27.51 -1.50 12.68
N THR A 187 27.24 -0.40 11.94
CA THR A 187 26.35 -0.43 10.76
C THR A 187 26.87 -1.36 9.68
N ARG A 188 28.17 -1.32 9.41
CA ARG A 188 28.84 -2.18 8.43
C ARG A 188 28.74 -3.65 8.82
N ASP A 189 29.12 -3.98 10.04
CA ASP A 189 29.26 -5.36 10.49
C ASP A 189 27.89 -6.05 10.65
N GLU A 190 26.90 -5.34 11.19
CA GLU A 190 25.53 -5.83 11.27
C GLU A 190 24.91 -6.09 9.88
N ALA A 191 25.12 -5.19 8.91
CA ALA A 191 24.62 -5.38 7.56
C ALA A 191 25.32 -6.53 6.83
N LEU A 192 26.66 -6.63 6.93
CA LEU A 192 27.44 -7.70 6.31
C LEU A 192 27.11 -9.08 6.91
N ALA A 193 26.78 -9.16 8.18
CA ALA A 193 26.37 -10.41 8.83
C ALA A 193 25.08 -10.99 8.20
N LEU A 194 24.21 -10.16 7.61
CA LEU A 194 23.00 -10.60 6.94
C LEU A 194 23.20 -11.00 5.47
N ALA A 195 24.30 -10.57 4.85
CA ALA A 195 24.56 -10.78 3.42
C ALA A 195 24.54 -12.27 2.99
N PRO A 196 25.12 -13.23 3.74
CA PRO A 196 25.07 -14.64 3.36
C PRO A 196 23.66 -15.21 3.27
N ARG A 197 22.73 -14.74 4.12
CA ARG A 197 21.33 -15.17 4.13
C ARG A 197 20.53 -14.56 2.97
N LEU A 198 20.88 -13.34 2.55
CA LEU A 198 20.22 -12.62 1.47
C LEU A 198 20.71 -13.05 0.09
N LYS A 199 22.00 -13.40 -0.03
CA LYS A 199 22.65 -13.74 -1.31
C LYS A 199 21.88 -14.75 -2.16
N PRO A 200 21.38 -15.89 -1.64
CA PRO A 200 20.66 -16.88 -2.45
C PRO A 200 19.29 -16.39 -2.94
N LEU A 201 18.73 -15.32 -2.36
CA LEU A 201 17.44 -14.75 -2.73
C LEU A 201 17.56 -13.66 -3.81
N VAL A 202 18.78 -13.11 -4.00
CA VAL A 202 19.01 -11.99 -4.95
C VAL A 202 19.04 -12.49 -6.38
N ALA A 203 18.28 -11.82 -7.27
CA ALA A 203 18.16 -12.17 -8.67
C ALA A 203 17.94 -10.95 -9.56
N ASP A 204 18.13 -11.11 -10.87
CA ASP A 204 17.58 -10.20 -11.88
C ASP A 204 16.07 -10.41 -12.00
N VAL A 205 15.32 -9.69 -11.16
CA VAL A 205 13.85 -9.78 -11.11
C VAL A 205 13.22 -9.29 -12.41
N SER A 206 13.77 -8.26 -13.05
CA SER A 206 13.25 -7.77 -14.34
C SER A 206 13.27 -8.88 -15.40
N ARG A 207 14.39 -9.58 -15.52
CA ARG A 207 14.52 -10.73 -16.44
C ARG A 207 13.58 -11.86 -16.04
N ALA A 208 13.50 -12.21 -14.77
CA ALA A 208 12.66 -13.29 -14.30
C ALA A 208 11.16 -13.02 -14.59
N LEU A 209 10.69 -11.78 -14.43
CA LEU A 209 9.32 -11.38 -14.74
C LEU A 209 9.04 -11.40 -16.25
N TYR A 210 9.99 -10.94 -17.05
CA TYR A 210 9.90 -11.01 -18.51
C TYR A 210 9.75 -12.45 -18.99
N ASP A 211 10.60 -13.34 -18.49
CA ASP A 211 10.55 -14.77 -18.87
C ASP A 211 9.27 -15.45 -18.39
N ALA A 212 8.79 -15.13 -17.17
CA ALA A 212 7.52 -15.64 -16.64
C ALA A 212 6.34 -15.21 -17.52
N ASN A 213 6.28 -13.93 -17.92
CA ASN A 213 5.23 -13.42 -18.79
C ASN A 213 5.25 -14.09 -20.18
N ARG A 214 6.45 -14.27 -20.76
CA ARG A 214 6.60 -14.98 -22.05
C ARG A 214 6.20 -16.46 -21.97
N ALA A 215 6.39 -17.07 -20.81
CA ALA A 215 5.95 -18.44 -20.53
C ALA A 215 4.43 -18.54 -20.25
N GLY A 216 3.67 -17.47 -20.42
CA GLY A 216 2.22 -17.46 -20.24
C GLY A 216 1.77 -17.43 -18.78
N LYS A 217 2.67 -17.14 -17.83
CA LYS A 217 2.36 -17.09 -16.40
C LYS A 217 1.66 -15.78 -16.03
N ASN A 218 0.57 -15.85 -15.30
CA ASN A 218 -0.12 -14.70 -14.75
C ASN A 218 0.68 -14.10 -13.58
N LEU A 219 0.85 -12.79 -13.59
CA LEU A 219 1.52 -12.05 -12.53
C LEU A 219 0.55 -11.10 -11.83
N LEU A 220 0.64 -11.06 -10.51
CA LEU A 220 -0.12 -10.15 -9.65
C LEU A 220 0.82 -9.11 -9.05
N PHE A 221 0.63 -7.85 -9.40
CA PHE A 221 1.42 -6.74 -8.86
C PHE A 221 0.70 -6.16 -7.65
N GLU A 222 1.30 -6.31 -6.49
CA GLU A 222 0.76 -5.94 -5.19
C GLU A 222 1.27 -4.56 -4.78
N GLY A 223 0.40 -3.55 -4.86
CA GLY A 223 0.68 -2.20 -4.37
C GLY A 223 0.59 -2.09 -2.85
N ALA A 224 1.33 -1.17 -2.29
CA ALA A 224 1.26 -0.77 -0.89
C ALA A 224 0.73 0.67 -0.78
N GLN A 225 0.26 1.07 0.39
CA GLN A 225 -0.39 2.37 0.65
C GLN A 225 -1.63 2.57 -0.25
N GLY A 226 -1.90 3.79 -0.71
CA GLY A 226 -3.02 4.12 -1.58
C GLY A 226 -2.70 5.32 -2.47
N ALA A 227 -3.45 5.51 -3.55
CA ALA A 227 -3.20 6.53 -4.57
C ALA A 227 -3.18 7.96 -4.01
N LEU A 228 -3.99 8.24 -2.97
CA LEU A 228 -4.01 9.56 -2.32
C LEU A 228 -2.83 9.78 -1.35
N LEU A 229 -1.97 8.77 -1.16
CA LEU A 229 -0.68 8.86 -0.48
C LEU A 229 0.51 8.85 -1.45
N ASP A 230 0.28 8.83 -2.76
CA ASP A 230 1.35 8.89 -3.77
C ASP A 230 2.13 10.21 -3.66
N VAL A 231 3.46 10.14 -3.80
CA VAL A 231 4.35 11.30 -3.64
C VAL A 231 4.07 12.42 -4.63
N ASP A 232 3.61 12.09 -5.85
CA ASP A 232 3.32 13.06 -6.91
C ASP A 232 1.84 13.42 -7.01
N HIS A 233 0.95 12.45 -6.75
CA HIS A 233 -0.49 12.55 -7.01
C HIS A 233 -1.36 12.57 -5.76
N GLY A 234 -0.76 12.39 -4.58
CA GLY A 234 -1.48 12.41 -3.30
C GLY A 234 -1.62 13.80 -2.71
N THR A 235 -2.13 13.87 -1.48
CA THR A 235 -2.33 15.11 -0.71
C THR A 235 -1.00 15.60 -0.11
N TYR A 236 -0.06 15.97 -0.97
CA TYR A 236 1.27 16.45 -0.59
C TYR A 236 1.18 17.68 0.33
N PRO A 237 1.97 17.79 1.44
CA PRO A 237 3.09 16.91 1.81
C PRO A 237 2.72 15.68 2.67
N TYR A 238 1.44 15.46 2.94
CA TYR A 238 0.94 14.37 3.78
C TYR A 238 0.79 13.08 2.98
N VAL A 239 1.90 12.57 2.47
CA VAL A 239 2.01 11.42 1.56
C VAL A 239 3.14 10.50 1.99
N THR A 240 3.21 9.30 1.40
CA THR A 240 4.41 8.46 1.46
C THR A 240 5.46 8.95 0.46
N SER A 241 6.70 8.48 0.59
CA SER A 241 7.81 8.88 -0.30
C SER A 241 7.94 8.02 -1.55
N SER A 242 6.94 7.20 -1.85
CA SER A 242 6.93 6.35 -3.05
C SER A 242 5.75 6.67 -3.96
N ASN A 243 5.87 6.31 -5.23
CA ASN A 243 4.74 6.30 -6.15
C ASN A 243 3.87 5.06 -5.88
N CYS A 244 2.60 5.30 -5.54
CA CYS A 244 1.61 4.27 -5.19
C CYS A 244 0.63 3.98 -6.34
N VAL A 245 0.76 4.72 -7.46
CA VAL A 245 -0.09 4.58 -8.64
C VAL A 245 0.28 3.34 -9.45
N ALA A 246 -0.65 2.83 -10.26
CA ALA A 246 -0.48 1.60 -11.03
C ALA A 246 0.71 1.67 -11.99
N GLY A 247 1.00 2.83 -12.59
CA GLY A 247 2.15 3.04 -13.47
C GLY A 247 3.50 2.75 -12.80
N ALA A 248 3.58 2.92 -11.48
CA ALA A 248 4.79 2.62 -10.70
C ALA A 248 5.14 1.12 -10.70
N ALA A 249 4.18 0.23 -10.99
CA ALA A 249 4.45 -1.20 -11.09
C ALA A 249 5.43 -1.52 -12.24
N ALA A 250 5.33 -0.81 -13.36
CA ALA A 250 6.26 -0.99 -14.47
C ALA A 250 7.69 -0.60 -14.08
N ALA A 251 7.91 0.62 -13.59
CA ALA A 251 9.24 1.11 -13.21
C ALA A 251 9.79 0.37 -11.97
N GLY A 252 8.93 0.09 -10.99
CA GLY A 252 9.33 -0.54 -9.72
C GLY A 252 9.60 -2.03 -9.80
N ALA A 253 9.10 -2.72 -10.82
CA ALA A 253 9.40 -4.12 -11.11
C ALA A 253 10.39 -4.31 -12.27
N GLY A 254 10.68 -3.24 -13.03
CA GLY A 254 11.58 -3.28 -14.20
C GLY A 254 10.97 -3.98 -15.40
N ILE A 255 9.68 -3.75 -15.68
CA ILE A 255 8.95 -4.30 -16.84
C ILE A 255 8.39 -3.21 -17.73
N GLY A 256 8.06 -3.56 -18.98
CA GLY A 256 7.38 -2.63 -19.86
C GLY A 256 5.94 -2.35 -19.42
N PRO A 257 5.42 -1.11 -19.58
CA PRO A 257 4.08 -0.75 -19.12
C PRO A 257 2.97 -1.54 -19.82
N GLN A 258 3.18 -2.03 -21.03
CA GLN A 258 2.24 -2.88 -21.77
C GLN A 258 2.02 -4.27 -21.13
N MET A 259 2.86 -4.64 -20.15
CA MET A 259 2.64 -5.85 -19.35
C MET A 259 1.61 -5.65 -18.24
N LEU A 260 1.12 -4.45 -18.00
CA LEU A 260 0.06 -4.13 -17.03
C LEU A 260 -1.30 -4.19 -17.71
N HIS A 261 -1.92 -5.40 -17.74
CA HIS A 261 -3.12 -5.64 -18.55
C HIS A 261 -4.41 -5.21 -17.86
N TYR A 262 -4.45 -5.24 -16.53
CA TYR A 262 -5.62 -4.93 -15.74
C TYR A 262 -5.25 -4.21 -14.45
N VAL A 263 -5.95 -3.14 -14.14
CA VAL A 263 -5.78 -2.39 -12.88
C VAL A 263 -7.03 -2.54 -12.02
N LEU A 264 -6.91 -3.28 -10.92
CA LEU A 264 -7.96 -3.43 -9.92
C LEU A 264 -7.77 -2.40 -8.81
N GLY A 265 -8.70 -1.45 -8.70
CA GLY A 265 -8.74 -0.47 -7.63
C GLY A 265 -9.48 -1.00 -6.40
N ILE A 266 -8.79 -1.05 -5.26
CA ILE A 266 -9.42 -1.43 -3.99
C ILE A 266 -9.86 -0.17 -3.27
N THR A 267 -11.14 -0.09 -2.90
CA THR A 267 -11.73 1.03 -2.16
C THR A 267 -12.65 0.52 -1.06
N LYS A 268 -12.66 1.16 0.09
CA LYS A 268 -13.67 0.87 1.13
C LYS A 268 -15.01 1.48 0.76
N ALA A 269 -16.08 0.90 1.27
CA ALA A 269 -17.43 1.47 1.16
C ALA A 269 -17.60 2.80 1.94
N TYR A 270 -16.58 3.24 2.64
CA TYR A 270 -16.42 4.54 3.33
C TYR A 270 -14.96 4.97 3.25
N SER A 271 -14.58 6.11 3.79
CA SER A 271 -13.20 6.61 3.73
C SER A 271 -12.51 6.52 5.07
N THR A 272 -11.19 6.23 5.05
CA THR A 272 -10.35 6.29 6.25
C THR A 272 -9.01 6.92 5.95
N ARG A 273 -8.42 7.57 6.95
CA ARG A 273 -7.08 8.14 6.87
C ARG A 273 -6.32 7.94 8.18
N VAL A 274 -5.02 7.65 8.09
CA VAL A 274 -4.08 7.64 9.21
C VAL A 274 -3.19 8.87 9.13
N GLY A 275 -2.89 9.48 10.27
CA GLY A 275 -1.99 10.64 10.35
C GLY A 275 -2.64 11.96 9.96
N SER A 276 -1.76 12.95 9.76
CA SER A 276 -2.15 14.33 9.46
C SER A 276 -2.58 14.51 7.98
N GLY A 277 -3.05 15.70 7.67
CA GLY A 277 -3.44 16.11 6.34
C GLY A 277 -4.95 16.21 6.13
N PRO A 278 -5.38 16.79 5.01
CA PRO A 278 -6.79 17.06 4.71
C PRO A 278 -7.59 15.78 4.53
N PHE A 279 -8.82 15.80 5.03
CA PHE A 279 -9.78 14.71 4.88
C PHE A 279 -11.19 15.32 4.77
N PRO A 280 -11.61 15.77 3.58
CA PRO A 280 -12.83 16.55 3.41
C PRO A 280 -14.11 15.88 3.91
N THR A 281 -14.19 14.56 3.83
CA THR A 281 -15.37 13.78 4.27
C THR A 281 -15.26 13.23 5.68
N GLU A 282 -14.29 13.69 6.49
CA GLU A 282 -14.10 13.25 7.88
C GLU A 282 -15.33 13.49 8.74
N LEU A 283 -15.57 12.59 9.69
CA LEU A 283 -16.67 12.63 10.65
C LEU A 283 -16.13 12.60 12.06
N ASP A 284 -16.26 13.73 12.76
CA ASP A 284 -15.90 13.89 14.17
C ASP A 284 -17.13 13.73 15.10
N ASP A 285 -18.10 12.90 14.68
CA ASP A 285 -19.35 12.64 15.36
C ASP A 285 -19.55 11.16 15.72
N SER A 286 -20.71 10.83 16.25
CA SER A 286 -21.11 9.45 16.58
C SER A 286 -21.06 8.49 15.38
N THR A 287 -21.28 9.00 14.16
CA THR A 287 -21.19 8.21 12.94
C THR A 287 -19.75 7.82 12.64
N GLY A 288 -18.80 8.75 12.77
CA GLY A 288 -17.37 8.48 12.62
C GLY A 288 -16.87 7.46 13.64
N GLU A 289 -17.34 7.56 14.89
CA GLU A 289 -17.02 6.58 15.95
C GLU A 289 -17.61 5.20 15.66
N LEU A 290 -18.85 5.15 15.13
CA LEU A 290 -19.49 3.91 14.72
C LEU A 290 -18.70 3.21 13.61
N LEU A 291 -18.30 3.95 12.57
CA LEU A 291 -17.47 3.43 11.47
C LEU A 291 -16.12 2.89 11.99
N ARG A 292 -15.48 3.63 12.92
CA ARG A 292 -14.21 3.22 13.53
C ARG A 292 -14.34 1.91 14.30
N THR A 293 -15.36 1.82 15.15
CA THR A 293 -15.56 0.66 16.02
C THR A 293 -15.98 -0.58 15.23
N ARG A 294 -17.02 -0.47 14.39
CA ARG A 294 -17.48 -1.58 13.54
C ARG A 294 -16.43 -2.01 12.53
N GLY A 295 -15.76 -1.04 11.90
CA GLY A 295 -14.71 -1.28 10.92
C GLY A 295 -13.40 -1.78 11.52
N GLN A 296 -13.24 -1.81 12.86
CA GLN A 296 -11.96 -2.11 13.52
C GLN A 296 -10.83 -1.24 12.94
N GLU A 297 -11.11 0.07 12.81
CA GLU A 297 -10.23 1.00 12.11
C GLU A 297 -9.08 1.46 13.00
N PHE A 298 -8.11 0.54 13.15
CA PHE A 298 -6.84 0.77 13.84
C PHE A 298 -5.68 0.35 12.94
N GLY A 299 -4.57 1.08 13.02
CA GLY A 299 -3.39 0.79 12.21
C GLY A 299 -2.77 -0.57 12.57
N SER A 300 -2.62 -1.46 11.59
CA SER A 300 -2.08 -2.82 11.79
C SER A 300 -0.67 -2.84 12.39
N THR A 301 0.12 -1.80 12.14
CA THR A 301 1.51 -1.67 12.58
C THR A 301 1.65 -0.80 13.83
N THR A 302 0.88 0.28 13.94
CA THR A 302 1.05 1.28 15.01
C THR A 302 -0.05 1.27 16.05
N GLY A 303 -1.16 0.54 15.80
CA GLY A 303 -2.35 0.55 16.66
C GLY A 303 -3.09 1.90 16.71
N ARG A 304 -2.64 2.91 15.97
CA ARG A 304 -3.26 4.23 15.98
C ARG A 304 -4.69 4.17 15.42
N PRO A 305 -5.68 4.86 16.04
CA PRO A 305 -7.01 4.95 15.48
C PRO A 305 -6.97 5.66 14.12
N ARG A 306 -7.75 5.17 13.17
CA ARG A 306 -7.96 5.81 11.88
C ARG A 306 -9.08 6.83 11.99
N ARG A 307 -8.90 7.97 11.33
CA ARG A 307 -9.96 8.94 11.05
C ARG A 307 -10.92 8.29 10.06
N CYS A 308 -12.22 8.44 10.28
CA CYS A 308 -13.26 7.84 9.44
C CYS A 308 -14.14 8.92 8.82
N GLY A 309 -14.67 8.67 7.63
CA GLY A 309 -15.52 9.61 6.92
C GLY A 309 -16.41 8.91 5.90
N TRP A 310 -17.38 9.65 5.35
CA TRP A 310 -18.24 9.14 4.28
C TRP A 310 -17.43 8.80 3.03
N PHE A 311 -18.03 7.97 2.17
CA PHE A 311 -17.43 7.60 0.90
C PHE A 311 -17.18 8.85 0.03
N ASP A 312 -15.97 8.97 -0.49
CA ASP A 312 -15.51 10.12 -1.28
C ASP A 312 -15.36 9.73 -2.75
N ALA A 313 -16.45 9.89 -3.51
CA ALA A 313 -16.44 9.56 -4.94
C ALA A 313 -15.64 10.58 -5.76
N ALA A 314 -15.54 11.83 -5.31
CA ALA A 314 -14.75 12.85 -5.99
C ALA A 314 -13.24 12.56 -5.88
N ALA A 315 -12.77 12.14 -4.71
CA ALA A 315 -11.40 11.65 -4.53
C ALA A 315 -11.16 10.34 -5.31
N LEU A 316 -12.13 9.42 -5.32
CA LEU A 316 -12.01 8.17 -6.06
C LEU A 316 -11.94 8.41 -7.57
N ARG A 317 -12.71 9.34 -8.14
CA ARG A 317 -12.59 9.71 -9.57
C ARG A 317 -11.18 10.20 -9.92
N ARG A 318 -10.54 10.99 -9.05
CA ARG A 318 -9.12 11.37 -9.22
C ARG A 318 -8.23 10.13 -9.25
N SER A 319 -8.42 9.21 -8.31
CA SER A 319 -7.65 7.96 -8.26
C SER A 319 -7.87 7.09 -9.50
N ILE A 320 -9.10 6.96 -9.98
CA ILE A 320 -9.45 6.23 -11.20
C ILE A 320 -8.70 6.81 -12.40
N GLN A 321 -8.73 8.14 -12.55
CA GLN A 321 -8.10 8.85 -13.65
C GLN A 321 -6.59 8.61 -13.73
N ILE A 322 -5.87 8.78 -12.59
CA ILE A 322 -4.40 8.68 -12.58
C ILE A 322 -3.90 7.23 -12.67
N ASN A 323 -4.75 6.26 -12.36
CA ASN A 323 -4.39 4.84 -12.37
C ASN A 323 -4.88 4.08 -13.60
N GLY A 324 -5.81 4.64 -14.39
CA GLY A 324 -6.47 3.89 -15.45
C GLY A 324 -7.19 2.64 -14.92
N VAL A 325 -7.96 2.80 -13.83
CA VAL A 325 -8.63 1.67 -13.15
C VAL A 325 -9.57 0.95 -14.10
N SER A 326 -9.41 -0.36 -14.24
CA SER A 326 -10.22 -1.23 -15.10
C SER A 326 -11.48 -1.74 -14.41
N GLY A 327 -11.43 -1.90 -13.09
CA GLY A 327 -12.53 -2.34 -12.23
C GLY A 327 -12.24 -2.06 -10.77
N LEU A 328 -13.30 -2.03 -9.96
CA LEU A 328 -13.23 -1.75 -8.53
C LEU A 328 -13.53 -3.00 -7.69
N CYS A 329 -12.83 -3.12 -6.57
CA CYS A 329 -13.21 -3.99 -5.48
C CYS A 329 -13.65 -3.13 -4.31
N ILE A 330 -14.93 -3.23 -3.93
CA ILE A 330 -15.49 -2.54 -2.78
C ILE A 330 -15.28 -3.41 -1.55
N THR A 331 -14.64 -2.87 -0.51
CA THR A 331 -14.39 -3.58 0.74
C THR A 331 -15.19 -3.00 1.90
N LYS A 332 -15.41 -3.83 2.92
CA LYS A 332 -16.05 -3.40 4.17
C LYS A 332 -17.48 -2.85 3.99
N LEU A 333 -18.25 -3.43 3.08
CA LEU A 333 -19.67 -3.05 2.90
C LEU A 333 -20.48 -3.33 4.17
N ASP A 334 -20.18 -4.41 4.85
CA ASP A 334 -20.76 -4.88 6.11
C ASP A 334 -20.69 -3.85 7.25
N VAL A 335 -19.74 -2.95 7.22
CA VAL A 335 -19.59 -1.88 8.25
C VAL A 335 -20.73 -0.86 8.17
N LEU A 336 -21.36 -0.71 7.01
CA LEU A 336 -22.51 0.19 6.80
C LEU A 336 -23.86 -0.44 7.13
N ASP A 337 -23.90 -1.71 7.52
CA ASP A 337 -25.14 -2.39 7.93
C ASP A 337 -25.81 -1.65 9.11
N ALA A 338 -27.14 -1.70 9.18
CA ALA A 338 -27.95 -1.05 10.20
C ALA A 338 -27.74 0.47 10.33
N MET A 339 -27.41 1.14 9.23
CA MET A 339 -27.45 2.60 9.11
C MET A 339 -28.78 3.03 8.51
N ASP A 340 -29.39 4.11 9.04
CA ASP A 340 -30.62 4.67 8.49
C ASP A 340 -30.37 5.34 7.14
N LYS A 341 -29.20 5.95 6.98
CA LYS A 341 -28.75 6.63 5.77
C LYS A 341 -27.25 6.52 5.57
N VAL A 342 -26.84 6.59 4.32
CA VAL A 342 -25.45 6.66 3.90
C VAL A 342 -25.26 7.87 3.00
N ARG A 343 -24.06 8.48 3.01
CA ARG A 343 -23.76 9.64 2.18
C ARG A 343 -22.62 9.36 1.24
N LEU A 344 -22.73 9.92 0.05
CA LEU A 344 -21.77 9.83 -1.02
C LEU A 344 -21.30 11.24 -1.38
N CYS A 345 -20.02 11.55 -1.18
CA CYS A 345 -19.46 12.83 -1.58
C CYS A 345 -19.23 12.83 -3.11
N THR A 346 -20.00 13.64 -3.83
CA THR A 346 -19.96 13.70 -5.29
C THR A 346 -19.13 14.86 -5.84
N GLY A 347 -18.68 15.78 -4.98
CA GLY A 347 -17.86 16.93 -5.33
C GLY A 347 -17.52 17.77 -4.11
N TYR A 348 -16.85 18.89 -4.33
CA TYR A 348 -16.50 19.84 -3.27
C TYR A 348 -16.82 21.27 -3.70
N ARG A 349 -17.16 22.11 -2.71
CA ARG A 349 -17.11 23.57 -2.88
C ARG A 349 -15.80 24.07 -2.29
N VAL A 350 -15.06 24.85 -3.08
CA VAL A 350 -13.88 25.57 -2.64
C VAL A 350 -14.10 27.03 -3.02
N ASP A 351 -14.15 27.91 -2.03
CA ASP A 351 -14.46 29.34 -2.23
C ASP A 351 -15.72 29.58 -3.08
N GLY A 352 -16.76 28.75 -2.87
CA GLY A 352 -18.04 28.80 -3.58
C GLY A 352 -18.06 28.11 -4.97
N VAL A 353 -16.91 27.72 -5.51
CA VAL A 353 -16.80 27.05 -6.81
C VAL A 353 -16.91 25.52 -6.63
N LEU A 354 -17.72 24.89 -7.47
CA LEU A 354 -17.88 23.44 -7.47
C LEU A 354 -16.73 22.74 -8.20
N HIS A 355 -16.11 21.78 -7.53
CA HIS A 355 -15.07 20.92 -8.07
C HIS A 355 -15.53 19.46 -8.07
N GLU A 356 -15.37 18.79 -9.20
CA GLU A 356 -15.74 17.38 -9.36
C GLU A 356 -14.65 16.40 -8.90
N LEU A 357 -13.41 16.87 -8.74
CA LEU A 357 -12.24 16.09 -8.37
C LEU A 357 -11.57 16.69 -7.14
N LEU A 358 -10.92 15.86 -6.33
CA LEU A 358 -10.10 16.32 -5.20
C LEU A 358 -8.97 17.23 -5.71
N PRO A 359 -8.80 18.44 -5.16
CA PRO A 359 -7.62 19.27 -5.43
C PRO A 359 -6.33 18.56 -5.00
N LEU A 360 -5.23 18.81 -5.71
CA LEU A 360 -3.94 18.18 -5.41
C LEU A 360 -3.20 18.86 -4.25
N ALA A 361 -3.33 20.20 -4.12
CA ALA A 361 -2.71 20.93 -3.04
C ALA A 361 -3.44 20.65 -1.71
N ALA A 362 -2.68 20.36 -0.66
CA ALA A 362 -3.26 20.05 0.65
C ALA A 362 -4.03 21.25 1.23
N GLU A 363 -3.57 22.47 0.96
CA GLU A 363 -4.21 23.72 1.36
C GLU A 363 -5.60 23.87 0.75
N ASP A 364 -5.76 23.54 -0.54
CA ASP A 364 -7.04 23.57 -1.22
C ASP A 364 -7.94 22.43 -0.77
N ALA A 365 -7.37 21.22 -0.62
CA ALA A 365 -8.08 20.08 -0.09
C ALA A 365 -8.60 20.30 1.35
N ALA A 366 -7.88 21.07 2.17
CA ALA A 366 -8.31 21.44 3.52
C ALA A 366 -9.48 22.46 3.53
N ARG A 367 -9.70 23.19 2.42
CA ARG A 367 -10.81 24.14 2.26
C ARG A 367 -12.03 23.51 1.57
N CYS A 368 -11.93 22.25 1.19
CA CYS A 368 -13.00 21.54 0.53
C CYS A 368 -14.21 21.34 1.46
N GLU A 369 -15.35 21.89 1.06
CA GLU A 369 -16.64 21.60 1.67
C GLU A 369 -17.31 20.47 0.85
N PRO A 370 -17.51 19.27 1.41
CA PRO A 370 -18.04 18.14 0.66
C PRO A 370 -19.50 18.36 0.26
N VAL A 371 -19.81 18.06 -1.00
CA VAL A 371 -21.17 18.05 -1.53
C VAL A 371 -21.67 16.60 -1.49
N TYR A 372 -22.66 16.36 -0.65
CA TYR A 372 -23.20 15.03 -0.42
C TYR A 372 -24.48 14.74 -1.18
N GLU A 373 -24.57 13.55 -1.72
CA GLU A 373 -25.83 12.87 -2.04
C GLU A 373 -26.17 11.92 -0.89
N GLU A 374 -27.38 12.00 -0.34
CA GLU A 374 -27.87 11.14 0.72
C GLU A 374 -28.71 10.01 0.14
N LEU A 375 -28.42 8.78 0.51
CA LEU A 375 -29.13 7.58 0.10
C LEU A 375 -29.70 6.87 1.33
N PRO A 376 -30.86 6.19 1.21
CA PRO A 376 -31.37 5.34 2.28
C PRO A 376 -30.38 4.22 2.61
N GLY A 377 -30.08 4.05 3.89
CA GLY A 377 -29.31 2.92 4.37
C GLY A 377 -30.14 1.63 4.41
N TRP A 378 -29.57 0.54 4.85
CA TRP A 378 -30.20 -0.77 4.98
C TRP A 378 -30.03 -1.31 6.39
N GLN A 379 -31.02 -2.09 6.84
CA GLN A 379 -31.04 -2.63 8.19
C GLN A 379 -30.59 -4.10 8.25
N GLU A 380 -30.68 -4.79 7.11
CA GLU A 380 -30.30 -6.19 6.99
C GLU A 380 -28.78 -6.36 6.96
N SER A 381 -28.31 -7.49 7.47
CA SER A 381 -26.87 -7.78 7.44
C SER A 381 -26.40 -8.20 6.04
N THR A 382 -25.27 -7.62 5.63
CA THR A 382 -24.54 -8.03 4.42
C THR A 382 -23.37 -8.99 4.73
N VAL A 383 -23.08 -9.24 6.01
CA VAL A 383 -21.96 -10.08 6.45
C VAL A 383 -22.04 -11.48 5.85
N GLY A 384 -20.94 -11.92 5.20
CA GLY A 384 -20.80 -13.27 4.68
C GLY A 384 -21.58 -13.58 3.40
N LEU A 385 -22.31 -12.60 2.83
CA LEU A 385 -23.00 -12.82 1.57
C LEU A 385 -21.99 -12.98 0.42
N SER A 386 -22.20 -14.02 -0.41
CA SER A 386 -21.35 -14.37 -1.54
C SER A 386 -22.05 -14.25 -2.91
N ALA A 387 -23.32 -13.84 -2.93
CA ALA A 387 -24.10 -13.64 -4.15
C ALA A 387 -24.71 -12.22 -4.18
N TYR A 388 -24.62 -11.53 -5.31
CA TYR A 388 -25.04 -10.14 -5.45
C TYR A 388 -26.54 -9.93 -5.27
N ASP A 389 -27.33 -10.84 -5.78
CA ASP A 389 -28.80 -10.84 -5.67
C ASP A 389 -29.31 -11.06 -4.23
N ARG A 390 -28.47 -11.60 -3.36
CA ARG A 390 -28.74 -11.75 -1.93
C ARG A 390 -28.53 -10.47 -1.13
N LEU A 391 -27.83 -9.48 -1.68
CA LEU A 391 -27.65 -8.18 -1.02
C LEU A 391 -29.01 -7.48 -0.84
N PRO A 392 -29.22 -6.76 0.29
CA PRO A 392 -30.38 -5.90 0.47
C PRO A 392 -30.58 -4.94 -0.71
N ALA A 393 -31.80 -4.66 -1.10
CA ALA A 393 -32.10 -3.81 -2.26
C ALA A 393 -31.44 -2.42 -2.15
N ARG A 394 -31.42 -1.84 -0.94
CA ARG A 394 -30.80 -0.54 -0.68
C ARG A 394 -29.25 -0.60 -0.74
N ALA A 395 -28.66 -1.72 -0.30
CA ALA A 395 -27.21 -1.93 -0.45
C ALA A 395 -26.82 -2.03 -1.93
N ARG A 396 -27.61 -2.74 -2.76
CA ARG A 396 -27.41 -2.78 -4.21
C ARG A 396 -27.55 -1.40 -4.83
N ALA A 397 -28.60 -0.64 -4.47
CA ALA A 397 -28.79 0.72 -4.98
C ALA A 397 -27.61 1.65 -4.65
N TYR A 398 -27.05 1.54 -3.43
CA TYR A 398 -25.83 2.26 -3.04
C TYR A 398 -24.64 1.89 -3.94
N LEU A 399 -24.39 0.59 -4.17
CA LEU A 399 -23.31 0.12 -5.01
C LEU A 399 -23.48 0.53 -6.48
N GLU A 400 -24.69 0.44 -7.02
CA GLU A 400 -25.02 0.87 -8.39
C GLU A 400 -24.84 2.37 -8.56
N ARG A 401 -25.24 3.17 -7.54
CA ARG A 401 -25.01 4.60 -7.56
C ARG A 401 -23.53 4.95 -7.51
N LEU A 402 -22.75 4.25 -6.66
CA LEU A 402 -21.30 4.40 -6.57
C LEU A 402 -20.66 4.11 -7.94
N GLN A 403 -21.01 2.99 -8.57
CA GLN A 403 -20.53 2.65 -9.91
C GLN A 403 -20.86 3.74 -10.94
N THR A 404 -22.07 4.25 -10.93
CA THR A 404 -22.53 5.31 -11.84
C THR A 404 -21.74 6.59 -11.66
N VAL A 405 -21.53 7.03 -10.41
CA VAL A 405 -20.80 8.27 -10.11
C VAL A 405 -19.30 8.15 -10.43
N CYS A 406 -18.73 6.98 -10.23
CA CYS A 406 -17.31 6.74 -10.48
C CYS A 406 -16.98 6.37 -11.94
N GLY A 407 -17.97 5.90 -12.71
CA GLY A 407 -17.80 5.58 -14.14
C GLY A 407 -16.96 4.33 -14.42
N VAL A 408 -16.74 3.45 -13.41
CA VAL A 408 -15.93 2.24 -13.53
C VAL A 408 -16.73 1.07 -12.94
N PRO A 409 -16.74 -0.12 -13.60
CA PRO A 409 -17.50 -1.27 -13.11
C PRO A 409 -16.95 -1.80 -11.78
N MET A 410 -17.83 -2.33 -10.97
CA MET A 410 -17.45 -3.12 -9.80
C MET A 410 -17.22 -4.57 -10.22
N ASP A 411 -16.05 -5.10 -9.87
CA ASP A 411 -15.68 -6.48 -10.13
C ASP A 411 -15.92 -7.37 -8.92
N MET A 412 -15.66 -6.83 -7.73
CA MET A 412 -15.68 -7.57 -6.49
C MET A 412 -16.29 -6.74 -5.35
N ILE A 413 -16.97 -7.41 -4.42
CA ILE A 413 -17.51 -6.79 -3.21
C ILE A 413 -17.16 -7.68 -2.03
N SER A 414 -16.42 -7.15 -1.07
CA SER A 414 -16.10 -7.85 0.17
C SER A 414 -17.14 -7.53 1.24
N THR A 415 -17.75 -8.57 1.78
CA THR A 415 -18.84 -8.54 2.75
C THR A 415 -18.41 -9.00 4.15
N GLY A 416 -17.12 -9.17 4.39
CA GLY A 416 -16.58 -9.56 5.67
C GLY A 416 -15.05 -9.77 5.64
N ALA A 417 -14.50 -10.29 6.72
CA ALA A 417 -13.05 -10.41 6.89
C ALA A 417 -12.43 -11.65 6.23
N ASP A 418 -13.19 -12.76 6.14
CA ASP A 418 -12.72 -14.00 5.50
C ASP A 418 -12.65 -13.82 3.98
N ARG A 419 -11.69 -14.50 3.36
CA ARG A 419 -11.50 -14.46 1.90
C ARG A 419 -12.72 -14.94 1.10
N ASN A 420 -13.48 -15.89 1.65
CA ASN A 420 -14.68 -16.45 1.01
C ASN A 420 -15.90 -15.51 1.11
N GLU A 421 -15.86 -14.53 1.98
CA GLU A 421 -16.88 -13.49 2.14
C GLU A 421 -16.70 -12.41 1.07
N THR A 422 -16.73 -12.83 -0.20
CA THR A 422 -16.48 -11.98 -1.37
C THR A 422 -17.43 -12.35 -2.50
N ILE A 423 -18.18 -11.38 -2.99
CA ILE A 423 -18.99 -11.46 -4.20
C ILE A 423 -18.08 -11.13 -5.38
N VAL A 424 -18.04 -11.98 -6.40
CA VAL A 424 -17.27 -11.78 -7.63
C VAL A 424 -18.22 -11.61 -8.80
N LEU A 425 -18.26 -10.41 -9.36
CA LEU A 425 -19.08 -10.06 -10.53
C LEU A 425 -18.28 -10.24 -11.82
N ARG A 426 -16.99 -9.89 -11.79
CA ARG A 426 -16.06 -10.07 -12.88
C ARG A 426 -14.68 -10.44 -12.34
N HIS A 427 -14.07 -11.45 -12.92
CA HIS A 427 -12.77 -11.92 -12.47
C HIS A 427 -11.63 -11.17 -13.18
N PRO A 428 -10.71 -10.48 -12.46
CA PRO A 428 -9.65 -9.66 -13.08
C PRO A 428 -8.70 -10.43 -14.00
N PHE A 429 -8.52 -11.73 -13.80
CA PHE A 429 -7.67 -12.60 -14.63
C PHE A 429 -8.39 -13.25 -15.83
N HIS A 430 -9.69 -13.02 -15.99
CA HIS A 430 -10.48 -13.63 -17.09
C HIS A 430 -10.99 -12.63 -18.11
#